data_3a026c2cffbfdb86c3e3fde46ae0e076
#
_entry.id   3a026c2cffbfdb86c3e3fde46ae0e076
#
_cell.length_a   1.000
_cell.length_b   1.000
_cell.length_c   1.000
_cell.angle_alpha   90.00
_cell.angle_beta   90.00
_cell.angle_gamma   90.00
#
_symmetry.space_group_name_H-M   'P 1'
#
loop_
_entity.id
_entity.type
_entity.pdbx_description
1 polymer ?
#
loop_
_entity_poly.entity_id
_entity_poly.type
_entity_poly.pdbx_seq_one_letter_code
_entity_poly.pdbx_strand_id
1 'polypeptide(L)'
;MAAREICDTFSIATGSLYERLIKCNERVKLLNNKYILKCDYLEKDYYGAVAACVRIENNILNYAYICDCGVVVYDKNGNIKFQTEDDKELYSDPYINKIGIPWNLAEARVIVRRDYRNNINNIKDGKCVSYGAITGEDAVREFIRYGSFNLEKNDIVLVYSDGFTRFLHDEEFIDMIVNFDKLKFEDYVNKKALSDYSKCGKEKTIVMFINK
;
A
#
# COMPACT_ATOMS: atom_id res chain seq x y z
N MET A 1 -8.52 6.05 -12.50
CA MET A 1 -9.15 4.97 -13.29
C MET A 1 -8.84 3.61 -12.68
N ALA A 2 -7.58 3.17 -12.57
CA ALA A 2 -7.23 1.85 -12.03
C ALA A 2 -7.74 1.58 -10.61
N ALA A 3 -7.59 2.50 -9.66
CA ALA A 3 -8.06 2.30 -8.30
C ALA A 3 -9.57 1.98 -8.22
N ARG A 4 -10.39 2.64 -9.03
CA ARG A 4 -11.83 2.36 -9.12
C ARG A 4 -12.09 0.95 -9.66
N GLU A 5 -11.45 0.57 -10.77
CA GLU A 5 -11.57 -0.78 -11.35
C GLU A 5 -11.14 -1.86 -10.35
N ILE A 6 -10.11 -1.59 -9.55
CA ILE A 6 -9.66 -2.49 -8.48
C ILE A 6 -10.75 -2.62 -7.42
N CYS A 7 -11.29 -1.52 -6.89
CA CYS A 7 -12.34 -1.55 -5.87
C CYS A 7 -13.60 -2.27 -6.38
N ASP A 8 -14.07 -1.93 -7.58
CA ASP A 8 -15.28 -2.52 -8.19
C ASP A 8 -15.08 -4.03 -8.41
N THR A 9 -13.92 -4.44 -8.93
CA THR A 9 -13.59 -5.86 -9.16
C THR A 9 -13.43 -6.61 -7.83
N PHE A 10 -12.72 -6.03 -6.86
CA PHE A 10 -12.48 -6.65 -5.57
C PHE A 10 -13.78 -6.93 -4.81
N SER A 11 -14.76 -6.03 -4.90
CA SER A 11 -16.05 -6.14 -4.21
C SER A 11 -16.86 -7.36 -4.66
N ILE A 12 -16.77 -7.75 -5.93
CA ILE A 12 -17.51 -8.87 -6.51
C ILE A 12 -16.68 -10.15 -6.67
N ALA A 13 -15.35 -10.04 -6.59
CA ALA A 13 -14.46 -11.18 -6.73
C ALA A 13 -14.63 -12.15 -5.55
N THR A 14 -14.56 -13.45 -5.84
CA THR A 14 -14.61 -14.54 -4.85
C THR A 14 -13.22 -15.15 -4.66
N GLY A 15 -13.01 -15.85 -3.54
CA GLY A 15 -11.76 -16.50 -3.19
C GLY A 15 -11.02 -15.81 -2.03
N SER A 16 -9.78 -16.20 -1.83
CA SER A 16 -8.86 -15.56 -0.88
C SER A 16 -8.57 -14.11 -1.24
N LEU A 17 -8.03 -13.32 -0.31
CA LEU A 17 -7.66 -11.93 -0.60
C LEU A 17 -6.59 -11.85 -1.69
N TYR A 18 -5.63 -12.78 -1.69
CA TYR A 18 -4.63 -12.92 -2.76
C TYR A 18 -5.28 -13.13 -4.14
N GLU A 19 -6.18 -14.12 -4.26
CA GLU A 19 -6.87 -14.40 -5.53
C GLU A 19 -7.72 -13.24 -6.01
N ARG A 20 -8.35 -12.50 -5.09
CA ARG A 20 -9.09 -11.28 -5.42
C ARG A 20 -8.19 -10.20 -5.98
N LEU A 21 -7.00 -9.98 -5.41
CA LEU A 21 -6.02 -9.01 -5.94
C LEU A 21 -5.47 -9.46 -7.31
N ILE A 22 -5.29 -10.76 -7.55
CA ILE A 22 -4.93 -11.27 -8.88
C ILE A 22 -6.02 -10.96 -9.90
N LYS A 23 -7.30 -11.17 -9.58
CA LYS A 23 -8.43 -10.80 -10.46
C LYS A 23 -8.48 -9.29 -10.73
N CYS A 24 -8.17 -8.47 -9.72
CA CYS A 24 -8.03 -7.03 -9.91
C CYS A 24 -6.91 -6.70 -10.90
N ASN A 25 -5.77 -7.38 -10.81
CA ASN A 25 -4.66 -7.20 -11.74
C ASN A 25 -5.04 -7.59 -13.17
N GLU A 26 -5.76 -8.69 -13.36
CA GLU A 26 -6.28 -9.10 -14.66
C GLU A 26 -7.22 -8.04 -15.25
N ARG A 27 -8.07 -7.44 -14.43
CA ARG A 27 -8.96 -6.37 -14.87
C ARG A 27 -8.20 -5.11 -15.27
N VAL A 28 -7.17 -4.72 -14.50
CA VAL A 28 -6.29 -3.59 -14.85
C VAL A 28 -5.50 -3.89 -16.12
N LYS A 29 -5.10 -5.15 -16.38
CA LYS A 29 -4.50 -5.58 -17.66
C LYS A 29 -5.41 -5.28 -18.85
N LEU A 30 -6.69 -5.62 -18.75
CA LEU A 30 -7.66 -5.33 -19.80
C LEU A 30 -7.84 -3.82 -20.02
N LEU A 31 -7.84 -3.04 -18.92
CA LEU A 31 -7.91 -1.58 -18.99
C LEU A 31 -6.69 -1.02 -19.74
N ASN A 32 -5.48 -1.45 -19.35
CA ASN A 32 -4.24 -0.99 -19.97
C ASN A 32 -4.15 -1.38 -21.45
N ASN A 33 -4.52 -2.61 -21.81
CA ASN A 33 -4.55 -3.06 -23.19
C ASN A 33 -5.49 -2.22 -24.07
N LYS A 34 -6.56 -1.66 -23.48
CA LYS A 34 -7.49 -0.80 -24.21
C LYS A 34 -6.96 0.61 -24.47
N TYR A 35 -6.19 1.16 -23.52
CA TYR A 35 -5.82 2.59 -23.56
C TYR A 35 -4.33 2.86 -23.76
N ILE A 36 -3.45 1.89 -23.48
CA ILE A 36 -2.00 2.05 -23.54
C ILE A 36 -1.45 1.16 -24.67
N LEU A 37 -1.31 1.73 -25.85
CA LEU A 37 -0.74 0.99 -27.00
C LEU A 37 0.75 0.69 -26.82
N LYS A 38 1.50 1.63 -26.22
CA LYS A 38 2.91 1.50 -25.92
C LYS A 38 3.22 2.28 -24.65
N CYS A 39 3.70 1.58 -23.64
CA CYS A 39 4.15 2.18 -22.39
C CYS A 39 5.51 2.88 -22.59
N ASP A 40 5.63 4.13 -22.15
CA ASP A 40 6.89 4.87 -22.11
C ASP A 40 7.35 5.19 -20.68
N TYR A 41 6.59 4.72 -19.67
CA TYR A 41 6.84 4.90 -18.24
C TYR A 41 6.78 6.37 -17.74
N LEU A 42 6.31 7.30 -18.56
CA LEU A 42 6.22 8.72 -18.22
C LEU A 42 4.83 9.28 -18.57
N GLU A 43 4.62 9.65 -19.84
CA GLU A 43 3.38 10.25 -20.33
C GLU A 43 2.29 9.18 -20.58
N LYS A 44 2.71 8.03 -21.08
CA LYS A 44 1.87 6.86 -21.38
C LYS A 44 2.27 5.68 -20.49
N ASP A 45 2.22 5.91 -19.18
CA ASP A 45 2.47 4.83 -18.22
C ASP A 45 1.22 3.98 -18.00
N TYR A 46 1.42 2.76 -17.53
CA TYR A 46 0.31 1.89 -17.15
C TYR A 46 -0.54 2.52 -16.06
N TYR A 47 -1.85 2.47 -16.24
CA TYR A 47 -2.76 2.68 -15.11
C TYR A 47 -2.48 1.61 -14.07
N GLY A 48 -2.31 2.05 -12.84
CA GLY A 48 -2.02 1.13 -11.75
C GLY A 48 -2.39 1.73 -10.41
N ALA A 49 -2.34 0.90 -9.38
CA ALA A 49 -2.48 1.31 -7.99
C ALA A 49 -1.77 0.30 -7.08
N VAL A 50 -1.51 0.71 -5.86
CA VAL A 50 -1.18 -0.15 -4.74
C VAL A 50 -2.43 -0.42 -3.91
N ALA A 51 -2.45 -1.47 -3.12
CA ALA A 51 -3.62 -1.86 -2.35
C ALA A 51 -3.25 -2.59 -1.06
N ALA A 52 -4.06 -2.39 -0.02
CA ALA A 52 -4.11 -3.25 1.14
C ALA A 52 -5.57 -3.62 1.43
N CYS A 53 -5.81 -4.85 1.83
CA CYS A 53 -7.14 -5.35 2.13
C CYS A 53 -7.11 -6.34 3.28
N VAL A 54 -8.21 -6.39 4.01
CA VAL A 54 -8.39 -7.31 5.15
C VAL A 54 -9.75 -7.99 5.09
N ARG A 55 -9.81 -9.16 5.72
CA ARG A 55 -11.06 -9.87 6.06
C ARG A 55 -10.92 -10.42 7.46
N ILE A 56 -11.88 -10.11 8.32
CA ILE A 56 -11.89 -10.56 9.71
C ILE A 56 -13.00 -11.59 9.88
N GLU A 57 -12.63 -12.79 10.31
CA GLU A 57 -13.56 -13.90 10.58
C GLU A 57 -13.09 -14.63 11.84
N ASN A 58 -13.98 -14.80 12.81
CA ASN A 58 -13.68 -15.53 14.06
C ASN A 58 -12.42 -15.04 14.79
N ASN A 59 -12.23 -13.72 14.90
CA ASN A 59 -11.04 -13.06 15.46
C ASN A 59 -9.73 -13.36 14.70
N ILE A 60 -9.80 -13.88 13.49
CA ILE A 60 -8.66 -14.02 12.61
C ILE A 60 -8.70 -12.89 11.58
N LEU A 61 -7.69 -12.04 11.60
CA LEU A 61 -7.43 -11.04 10.58
C LEU A 61 -6.65 -11.71 9.45
N ASN A 62 -7.30 -11.91 8.29
CA ASN A 62 -6.60 -12.24 7.07
C ASN A 62 -6.28 -10.94 6.34
N TYR A 63 -5.07 -10.82 5.80
CA TYR A 63 -4.64 -9.62 5.07
C TYR A 63 -3.96 -9.97 3.76
N ALA A 64 -4.02 -9.05 2.80
CA ALA A 64 -3.17 -9.05 1.62
C ALA A 64 -2.86 -7.59 1.24
N TYR A 65 -1.63 -7.35 0.76
CA TYR A 65 -1.20 -6.01 0.36
C TYR A 65 -0.13 -6.09 -0.73
N ILE A 66 0.14 -4.95 -1.34
CA ILE A 66 1.22 -4.79 -2.31
C ILE A 66 1.86 -3.41 -2.12
N CYS A 67 3.20 -3.34 -2.10
CA CYS A 67 4.04 -2.16 -1.99
C CYS A 67 4.03 -1.51 -0.59
N ASP A 68 3.73 -0.20 -0.53
CA ASP A 68 3.80 0.69 0.63
C ASP A 68 2.44 0.96 1.31
N CYS A 69 1.39 0.28 0.87
CA CYS A 69 0.14 0.17 1.62
C CYS A 69 0.26 -0.96 2.65
N GLY A 70 -0.48 -0.88 3.76
CA GLY A 70 -0.32 -1.90 4.77
C GLY A 70 -1.46 -2.02 5.77
N VAL A 71 -1.21 -2.88 6.76
CA VAL A 71 -2.08 -3.16 7.89
C VAL A 71 -1.26 -3.07 9.17
N VAL A 72 -1.80 -2.41 10.18
CA VAL A 72 -1.23 -2.39 11.52
C VAL A 72 -2.30 -2.75 12.55
N VAL A 73 -1.91 -3.48 13.57
CA VAL A 73 -2.78 -3.87 14.70
C VAL A 73 -2.16 -3.31 15.98
N TYR A 74 -2.94 -2.52 16.69
CA TYR A 74 -2.60 -2.05 18.03
C TYR A 74 -3.43 -2.78 19.07
N ASP A 75 -2.88 -2.93 20.26
CA ASP A 75 -3.67 -3.31 21.43
C ASP A 75 -4.53 -2.11 21.91
N LYS A 76 -5.38 -2.37 22.90
CA LYS A 76 -6.23 -1.33 23.52
C LYS A 76 -5.47 -0.16 24.17
N ASN A 77 -4.16 -0.30 24.40
CA ASN A 77 -3.28 0.71 25.01
C ASN A 77 -2.45 1.46 23.94
N GLY A 78 -2.60 1.11 22.65
CA GLY A 78 -1.85 1.72 21.57
C GLY A 78 -0.50 1.06 21.25
N ASN A 79 -0.16 -0.08 21.85
CA ASN A 79 1.05 -0.80 21.50
C ASN A 79 0.85 -1.57 20.21
N ILE A 80 1.82 -1.49 19.29
CA ILE A 80 1.78 -2.25 18.02
C ILE A 80 2.01 -3.73 18.34
N LYS A 81 1.02 -4.57 17.99
CA LYS A 81 1.10 -6.04 18.06
C LYS A 81 1.55 -6.67 16.75
N PHE A 82 1.19 -6.03 15.64
CA PHE A 82 1.50 -6.48 14.29
C PHE A 82 1.54 -5.31 13.33
N GLN A 83 2.45 -5.34 12.37
CA GLN A 83 2.51 -4.40 11.26
C GLN A 83 3.06 -5.12 10.02
N THR A 84 2.44 -4.88 8.87
CA THR A 84 2.98 -5.35 7.59
C THR A 84 4.25 -4.58 7.23
N GLU A 85 5.15 -5.25 6.53
CA GLU A 85 6.38 -4.65 6.02
C GLU A 85 6.08 -3.70 4.86
N ASP A 86 6.86 -2.63 4.74
CA ASP A 86 6.89 -1.80 3.53
C ASP A 86 7.92 -2.38 2.56
N ASP A 87 7.44 -3.12 1.56
CA ASP A 87 8.30 -3.76 0.56
C ASP A 87 9.15 -2.75 -0.21
N LYS A 88 8.67 -1.53 -0.39
CA LYS A 88 9.39 -0.49 -1.11
C LYS A 88 10.55 0.05 -0.28
N GLU A 89 10.31 0.38 0.99
CA GLU A 89 11.34 0.82 1.92
C GLU A 89 12.42 -0.25 2.13
N LEU A 90 12.02 -1.51 2.28
CA LEU A 90 12.94 -2.61 2.56
C LEU A 90 13.78 -3.04 1.35
N TYR A 91 13.18 -3.09 0.17
CA TYR A 91 13.82 -3.75 -0.97
C TYR A 91 14.24 -2.80 -2.08
N SER A 92 13.43 -1.81 -2.46
CA SER A 92 13.73 -0.98 -3.63
C SER A 92 14.35 0.37 -3.31
N ASP A 93 13.89 1.08 -2.29
CA ASP A 93 14.34 2.43 -1.96
C ASP A 93 15.84 2.52 -1.66
N PRO A 94 16.49 1.54 -0.96
CA PRO A 94 17.93 1.58 -0.75
C PRO A 94 18.76 1.59 -2.04
N TYR A 95 18.23 1.04 -3.13
CA TYR A 95 18.88 1.01 -4.44
C TYR A 95 18.44 2.18 -5.32
N ILE A 96 17.16 2.55 -5.28
CA ILE A 96 16.63 3.73 -6.01
C ILE A 96 17.33 5.00 -5.54
N ASN A 97 17.52 5.17 -4.24
CA ASN A 97 18.19 6.34 -3.67
C ASN A 97 19.66 6.46 -4.10
N LYS A 98 20.33 5.33 -4.42
CA LYS A 98 21.69 5.31 -4.95
C LYS A 98 21.82 5.77 -6.40
N ILE A 99 20.71 5.84 -7.15
CA ILE A 99 20.72 6.34 -8.54
C ILE A 99 21.15 7.82 -8.57
N GLY A 100 20.89 8.57 -7.50
CA GLY A 100 21.34 9.95 -7.34
C GLY A 100 20.63 10.96 -8.25
N ILE A 101 19.59 10.54 -8.97
CA ILE A 101 18.78 11.42 -9.82
C ILE A 101 17.58 11.91 -9.00
N PRO A 102 17.35 13.23 -8.87
CA PRO A 102 16.21 13.75 -8.13
C PRO A 102 14.87 13.20 -8.64
N TRP A 103 14.04 12.76 -7.71
CA TRP A 103 12.76 12.09 -8.00
C TRP A 103 11.77 12.95 -8.82
N ASN A 104 11.86 14.26 -8.73
CA ASN A 104 11.04 15.19 -9.51
C ASN A 104 11.39 15.21 -11.01
N LEU A 105 12.55 14.67 -11.40
CA LEU A 105 12.94 14.57 -12.80
C LEU A 105 12.24 13.41 -13.50
N ALA A 106 11.88 13.63 -14.77
CA ALA A 106 11.24 12.62 -15.62
C ALA A 106 12.09 11.36 -15.76
N GLU A 107 13.40 11.52 -15.90
CA GLU A 107 14.36 10.43 -16.03
C GLU A 107 14.33 9.47 -14.82
N ALA A 108 14.34 9.98 -13.61
CA ALA A 108 14.25 9.17 -12.40
C ALA A 108 12.96 8.34 -12.39
N ARG A 109 11.82 8.97 -12.72
CA ARG A 109 10.52 8.28 -12.79
C ARG A 109 10.50 7.16 -13.81
N VAL A 110 11.07 7.40 -15.01
CA VAL A 110 11.16 6.38 -16.06
C VAL A 110 12.00 5.21 -15.60
N ILE A 111 13.19 5.45 -15.04
CA ILE A 111 14.09 4.40 -14.55
C ILE A 111 13.40 3.57 -13.48
N VAL A 112 12.81 4.21 -12.49
CA VAL A 112 12.18 3.50 -11.38
C VAL A 112 10.97 2.67 -11.82
N ARG A 113 10.14 3.20 -12.71
CA ARG A 113 8.97 2.46 -13.21
C ARG A 113 9.35 1.33 -14.13
N ARG A 114 10.36 1.51 -14.99
CA ARG A 114 10.81 0.50 -15.94
C ARG A 114 11.63 -0.61 -15.28
N ASP A 115 12.55 -0.24 -14.39
CA ASP A 115 13.58 -1.14 -13.92
C ASP A 115 13.27 -1.75 -12.55
N TYR A 116 12.42 -1.08 -11.74
CA TYR A 116 12.10 -1.52 -10.38
C TYR A 116 10.65 -1.94 -10.17
N ARG A 117 9.68 -1.42 -10.95
CA ARG A 117 8.29 -1.82 -10.79
C ARG A 117 8.03 -3.19 -11.43
N ASN A 118 7.48 -4.11 -10.67
CA ASN A 118 7.12 -5.47 -11.11
C ASN A 118 8.24 -6.24 -11.83
N ASN A 119 9.49 -5.90 -11.61
CA ASN A 119 10.63 -6.51 -12.28
C ASN A 119 11.29 -7.58 -11.39
N ILE A 120 10.86 -8.83 -11.53
CA ILE A 120 11.41 -9.98 -10.77
C ILE A 120 12.87 -10.29 -11.12
N ASN A 121 13.37 -9.81 -12.26
CA ASN A 121 14.73 -10.05 -12.71
C ASN A 121 15.74 -9.01 -12.18
N ASN A 122 15.28 -7.99 -11.47
CA ASN A 122 16.15 -7.00 -10.85
C ASN A 122 16.73 -7.55 -9.55
N ILE A 123 17.75 -8.39 -9.68
CA ILE A 123 18.39 -9.08 -8.56
C ILE A 123 19.69 -8.35 -8.18
N LYS A 124 19.86 -8.02 -6.89
CA LYS A 124 21.07 -7.50 -6.28
C LYS A 124 21.38 -8.32 -5.02
N ASP A 125 22.60 -8.74 -4.88
CA ASP A 125 23.05 -9.54 -3.72
C ASP A 125 22.14 -10.77 -3.45
N GLY A 126 21.64 -11.41 -4.51
CA GLY A 126 20.75 -12.57 -4.44
C GLY A 126 19.30 -12.27 -4.05
N LYS A 127 18.90 -10.99 -3.96
CA LYS A 127 17.54 -10.58 -3.60
C LYS A 127 16.91 -9.75 -4.71
N CYS A 128 15.60 -9.92 -4.92
CA CYS A 128 14.82 -9.03 -5.77
C CYS A 128 14.71 -7.67 -5.09
N VAL A 129 15.16 -6.61 -5.78
CA VAL A 129 15.17 -5.23 -5.27
C VAL A 129 14.11 -4.37 -5.95
N SER A 130 13.03 -4.97 -6.37
CA SER A 130 11.90 -4.32 -7.01
C SER A 130 10.71 -4.23 -6.07
N TYR A 131 9.76 -3.37 -6.41
CA TYR A 131 8.47 -3.24 -5.72
C TYR A 131 7.31 -3.63 -6.66
N GLY A 132 6.19 -4.00 -6.06
CA GLY A 132 4.98 -4.37 -6.78
C GLY A 132 4.02 -3.18 -6.97
N ALA A 133 3.22 -3.24 -8.04
CA ALA A 133 2.03 -2.41 -8.21
C ALA A 133 1.04 -3.14 -9.12
N ILE A 134 -0.26 -3.03 -8.84
CA ILE A 134 -1.31 -3.62 -9.67
C ILE A 134 -1.43 -2.81 -10.96
N THR A 135 -0.76 -3.28 -12.00
CA THR A 135 -0.66 -2.61 -13.33
C THR A 135 -1.09 -3.50 -14.48
N GLY A 136 -1.52 -4.74 -14.19
CA GLY A 136 -1.86 -5.73 -15.20
C GLY A 136 -0.67 -6.55 -15.71
N GLU A 137 0.53 -6.30 -15.20
CA GLU A 137 1.72 -7.11 -15.50
C GLU A 137 1.64 -8.45 -14.78
N ASP A 138 2.08 -9.54 -15.42
CA ASP A 138 1.94 -10.90 -14.85
C ASP A 138 2.82 -11.12 -13.61
N ALA A 139 3.94 -10.41 -13.51
CA ALA A 139 4.84 -10.48 -12.38
C ALA A 139 4.27 -9.95 -11.06
N VAL A 140 3.16 -9.20 -11.08
CA VAL A 140 2.48 -8.65 -9.88
C VAL A 140 2.23 -9.73 -8.83
N ARG A 141 1.94 -10.96 -9.24
CA ARG A 141 1.69 -12.10 -8.34
C ARG A 141 2.82 -12.39 -7.36
N GLU A 142 4.05 -12.09 -7.74
CA GLU A 142 5.24 -12.33 -6.91
C GLU A 142 5.43 -11.24 -5.83
N PHE A 143 4.73 -10.12 -5.97
CA PHE A 143 4.82 -8.97 -5.08
C PHE A 143 3.63 -8.83 -4.14
N ILE A 144 2.56 -9.61 -4.30
CA ILE A 144 1.44 -9.60 -3.36
C ILE A 144 1.84 -10.37 -2.11
N ARG A 145 1.85 -9.68 -0.96
CA ARG A 145 2.06 -10.25 0.36
C ARG A 145 0.71 -10.58 0.99
N TYR A 146 0.65 -11.67 1.72
CA TYR A 146 -0.57 -12.08 2.42
C TYR A 146 -0.26 -12.94 3.64
N GLY A 147 -1.20 -12.98 4.56
CA GLY A 147 -1.06 -13.76 5.78
C GLY A 147 -2.26 -13.61 6.69
N SER A 148 -2.09 -14.02 7.93
CA SER A 148 -3.11 -13.89 8.97
C SER A 148 -2.50 -13.52 10.32
N PHE A 149 -3.32 -12.90 11.19
CA PHE A 149 -2.98 -12.53 12.55
C PHE A 149 -4.18 -12.78 13.47
N ASN A 150 -3.96 -13.31 14.67
CA ASN A 150 -5.01 -13.54 15.65
C ASN A 150 -5.27 -12.26 16.45
N LEU A 151 -6.51 -11.76 16.36
CA LEU A 151 -6.97 -10.59 17.09
C LEU A 151 -7.44 -10.97 18.49
N GLU A 152 -7.16 -10.12 19.44
CA GLU A 152 -7.75 -10.14 20.76
C GLU A 152 -8.87 -9.10 20.88
N LYS A 153 -9.65 -9.22 21.93
CA LYS A 153 -10.72 -8.24 22.20
C LYS A 153 -10.14 -6.85 22.42
N ASN A 154 -10.75 -5.86 21.77
CA ASN A 154 -10.37 -4.46 21.72
C ASN A 154 -9.06 -4.16 20.94
N ASP A 155 -8.54 -5.10 20.19
CA ASP A 155 -7.50 -4.77 19.21
C ASP A 155 -8.03 -3.80 18.16
N ILE A 156 -7.21 -2.84 17.78
CA ILE A 156 -7.50 -1.80 16.79
C ILE A 156 -6.74 -2.14 15.52
N VAL A 157 -7.46 -2.37 14.43
CA VAL A 157 -6.89 -2.67 13.11
C VAL A 157 -6.99 -1.44 12.24
N LEU A 158 -5.87 -1.00 11.66
CA LEU A 158 -5.83 0.02 10.64
C LEU A 158 -5.38 -0.59 9.32
N VAL A 159 -6.08 -0.26 8.23
CA VAL A 159 -5.65 -0.49 6.85
C VAL A 159 -5.33 0.88 6.26
N TYR A 160 -4.12 1.08 5.76
CA TYR A 160 -3.63 2.41 5.42
C TYR A 160 -2.89 2.47 4.08
N SER A 161 -2.91 3.64 3.45
CA SER A 161 -2.02 4.00 2.34
C SER A 161 -0.73 4.66 2.86
N ASP A 162 0.28 4.77 2.02
CA ASP A 162 1.61 5.33 2.33
C ASP A 162 1.57 6.73 2.99
N GLY A 163 0.52 7.50 2.73
CA GLY A 163 0.31 8.80 3.36
C GLY A 163 0.15 8.75 4.88
N PHE A 164 -0.16 7.58 5.46
CA PHE A 164 -0.25 7.38 6.91
C PHE A 164 1.00 6.76 7.54
N THR A 165 1.99 6.28 6.78
CA THR A 165 3.17 5.58 7.33
C THR A 165 3.88 6.39 8.43
N ARG A 166 3.98 7.71 8.27
CA ARG A 166 4.63 8.59 9.26
C ARG A 166 3.83 8.83 10.54
N PHE A 167 2.53 8.50 10.52
CA PHE A 167 1.67 8.65 11.68
C PHE A 167 1.66 7.42 12.59
N LEU A 168 1.97 6.23 12.06
CA LEU A 168 1.79 4.96 12.77
C LEU A 168 2.55 4.85 14.08
N HIS A 169 3.64 5.60 14.24
CA HIS A 169 4.48 5.63 15.45
C HIS A 169 4.40 6.98 16.20
N ASP A 170 3.48 7.86 15.81
CA ASP A 170 3.27 9.15 16.45
C ASP A 170 2.35 8.97 17.66
N GLU A 171 2.81 9.32 18.85
CA GLU A 171 2.08 9.11 20.11
C GLU A 171 0.72 9.83 20.12
N GLU A 172 0.66 11.06 19.59
CA GLU A 172 -0.60 11.82 19.51
C GLU A 172 -1.61 11.16 18.58
N PHE A 173 -1.13 10.62 17.44
CA PHE A 173 -1.98 9.84 16.54
C PHE A 173 -2.49 8.56 17.21
N ILE A 174 -1.61 7.84 17.92
CA ILE A 174 -1.97 6.61 18.63
C ILE A 174 -3.03 6.90 19.70
N ASP A 175 -2.87 7.96 20.50
CA ASP A 175 -3.87 8.35 21.48
C ASP A 175 -5.24 8.64 20.82
N MET A 176 -5.23 9.31 19.68
CA MET A 176 -6.47 9.61 18.93
C MET A 176 -7.17 8.38 18.34
N ILE A 177 -6.44 7.30 17.98
CA ILE A 177 -7.08 6.07 17.51
C ILE A 177 -7.59 5.22 18.68
N VAL A 178 -6.90 5.22 19.83
CA VAL A 178 -7.34 4.52 21.05
C VAL A 178 -8.58 5.18 21.64
N ASN A 179 -8.60 6.50 21.72
CA ASN A 179 -9.72 7.32 22.23
C ASN A 179 -10.50 7.97 21.10
N PHE A 180 -10.92 7.22 20.10
CA PHE A 180 -11.34 7.72 18.80
C PHE A 180 -12.42 8.80 18.89
N ASP A 181 -12.04 10.00 18.41
CA ASP A 181 -12.92 11.14 18.14
C ASP A 181 -12.65 11.59 16.69
N LYS A 182 -13.63 11.38 15.83
CA LYS A 182 -13.49 11.65 14.39
C LYS A 182 -13.06 13.07 14.07
N LEU A 183 -13.67 14.06 14.75
CA LEU A 183 -13.39 15.48 14.47
C LEU A 183 -11.97 15.88 14.88
N LYS A 184 -11.54 15.42 16.05
CA LYS A 184 -10.15 15.64 16.51
C LYS A 184 -9.15 14.95 15.62
N PHE A 185 -9.43 13.73 15.19
CA PHE A 185 -8.59 12.96 14.28
C PHE A 185 -8.40 13.68 12.94
N GLU A 186 -9.50 14.14 12.30
CA GLU A 186 -9.43 14.87 11.04
C GLU A 186 -8.66 16.20 11.17
N ASP A 187 -8.93 16.95 12.24
CA ASP A 187 -8.21 18.21 12.53
C ASP A 187 -6.70 17.99 12.73
N TYR A 188 -6.33 16.98 13.53
CA TYR A 188 -4.95 16.61 13.76
C TYR A 188 -4.22 16.24 12.46
N VAL A 189 -4.77 15.32 11.68
CA VAL A 189 -4.19 14.87 10.42
C VAL A 189 -4.00 16.04 9.44
N ASN A 190 -4.97 16.96 9.37
CA ASN A 190 -4.88 18.13 8.52
C ASN A 190 -3.83 19.13 9.02
N LYS A 191 -3.76 19.41 10.32
CA LYS A 191 -2.74 20.28 10.91
C LYS A 191 -1.33 19.74 10.68
N LYS A 192 -1.14 18.43 10.88
CA LYS A 192 0.15 17.77 10.63
C LYS A 192 0.55 17.86 9.14
N ALA A 193 -0.41 17.66 8.24
CA ALA A 193 -0.18 17.80 6.80
C ALA A 193 0.21 19.23 6.39
N LEU A 194 -0.34 20.25 7.04
CA LEU A 194 0.01 21.65 6.79
C LEU A 194 1.36 22.04 7.40
N SER A 195 1.69 21.53 8.58
CA SER A 195 2.95 21.86 9.26
C SER A 195 4.17 21.17 8.67
N ASP A 196 4.02 19.97 8.09
CA ASP A 196 5.09 19.23 7.42
C ASP A 196 4.56 18.59 6.13
N TYR A 197 4.29 19.45 5.14
CA TYR A 197 3.74 19.00 3.85
C TYR A 197 4.62 17.99 3.15
N SER A 198 5.94 18.12 3.27
CA SER A 198 6.90 17.22 2.61
C SER A 198 6.79 15.77 3.11
N LYS A 199 6.43 15.57 4.37
CA LYS A 199 6.30 14.24 5.00
C LYS A 199 4.87 13.77 5.16
N CYS A 200 3.95 14.70 5.46
CA CYS A 200 2.58 14.40 5.85
C CYS A 200 1.52 14.91 4.87
N GLY A 201 1.91 15.64 3.82
CA GLY A 201 0.99 16.26 2.86
C GLY A 201 0.48 15.35 1.75
N LYS A 202 0.94 14.09 1.67
CA LYS A 202 0.48 13.13 0.66
C LYS A 202 -1.01 12.83 0.80
N GLU A 203 -1.63 12.43 -0.31
CA GLU A 203 -2.95 11.81 -0.30
C GLU A 203 -2.95 10.60 0.63
N LYS A 204 -3.97 10.49 1.46
CA LYS A 204 -4.01 9.47 2.49
C LYS A 204 -5.40 8.87 2.68
N THR A 205 -5.42 7.57 2.85
CA THR A 205 -6.63 6.81 3.14
C THR A 205 -6.37 5.88 4.31
N ILE A 206 -7.29 5.82 5.24
CA ILE A 206 -7.26 4.90 6.36
C ILE A 206 -8.65 4.33 6.61
N VAL A 207 -8.69 3.06 6.95
CA VAL A 207 -9.89 2.37 7.45
C VAL A 207 -9.55 1.79 8.81
N MET A 208 -10.38 2.07 9.80
CA MET A 208 -10.21 1.60 11.17
C MET A 208 -11.32 0.64 11.56
N PHE A 209 -10.95 -0.41 12.26
CA PHE A 209 -11.85 -1.40 12.86
C PHE A 209 -11.40 -1.71 14.29
N ILE A 210 -12.34 -1.87 15.22
CA ILE A 210 -12.08 -2.32 16.60
C ILE A 210 -12.72 -3.69 16.78
N ASN A 211 -11.92 -4.68 17.17
CA ASN A 211 -12.38 -6.04 17.46
C ASN A 211 -13.12 -6.08 18.80
N LYS A 212 -14.43 -6.23 18.79
CA LYS A 212 -15.32 -6.17 19.99
C LYS A 212 -15.57 -7.53 20.62
#